data_b9d2f1c752cdb6a5be0ba0aa1cba19e5
#
_entry.id   b9d2f1c752cdb6a5be0ba0aa1cba19e5
#
_cell.length_a   1.000
_cell.length_b   1.000
_cell.length_c   1.000
_cell.angle_alpha   90.00
_cell.angle_beta   90.00
_cell.angle_gamma   90.00
#
_symmetry.space_group_name_H-M   'P 1'
#
loop_
_entity.id
_entity.type
_entity.pdbx_description
1 polymer ?
#
loop_
_entity_poly.entity_id
_entity_poly.type
_entity_poly.pdbx_seq_one_letter_code
_entity_poly.pdbx_strand_id
1 'polypeptide(L)'
;MNINDLINKIRGKKSEPVLGVDITNESIIITQLKKTKTGIELETLITCNTPQNSIRDGEIIDTGSVAQAIQELLETNQITTKKAITTVSGQAVIIRTVQFPAMNVKELKEVVLHEAERYIPFPIEEVNIDFQILEEIEDEGINKIEVLLVAAQKQFVNSYVETFMISGLTLIGVDVASFAVSRALTSETSGIIGSDAPTVLILIRGETTDINVFNNGIPKFSRSIPIGTTSFIETIASNLNVSLEEAISLFDKVIVPIAGQNVSDEPMVEMASNEIRTNLRELTTEIQRSLEYYQSQGTEQIQRLIISGRGAKMKNLDKHLSMNLGLDVEVGNPINDIQFDLVKYPTEYLIENAPVFVASIGLAKRGLEGF
;
A
#
# COMPACT_ATOMS: atom_id res chain seq x y z
N MET A 1 -23.31 -33.17 -11.31
CA MET A 1 -23.46 -31.73 -11.52
C MET A 1 -22.37 -31.32 -12.50
N ASN A 2 -22.74 -30.80 -13.66
CA ASN A 2 -21.80 -30.58 -14.77
C ASN A 2 -20.96 -29.31 -14.46
N ILE A 3 -19.67 -29.35 -14.78
CA ILE A 3 -18.74 -28.21 -14.55
C ILE A 3 -19.27 -26.91 -15.17
N ASN A 4 -19.97 -27.01 -16.31
CA ASN A 4 -20.65 -25.89 -16.96
C ASN A 4 -21.78 -25.28 -16.12
N ASP A 5 -22.50 -26.10 -15.32
CA ASP A 5 -23.54 -25.59 -14.42
C ASP A 5 -22.96 -24.87 -13.21
N LEU A 6 -21.75 -25.27 -12.77
CA LEU A 6 -21.00 -24.59 -11.71
C LEU A 6 -20.46 -23.26 -12.21
N ILE A 7 -19.87 -23.22 -13.41
CA ILE A 7 -19.37 -22.00 -14.06
C ILE A 7 -20.51 -21.01 -14.35
N ASN A 8 -21.68 -21.49 -14.77
CA ASN A 8 -22.85 -20.63 -15.02
C ASN A 8 -23.49 -20.12 -13.71
N LYS A 9 -23.42 -20.88 -12.61
CA LYS A 9 -23.82 -20.41 -11.27
C LYS A 9 -22.88 -19.34 -10.70
N ILE A 10 -21.60 -19.43 -11.02
CA ILE A 10 -20.59 -18.43 -10.64
C ILE A 10 -20.73 -17.17 -11.50
N ARG A 11 -21.02 -17.30 -12.79
CA ARG A 11 -21.25 -16.18 -13.73
C ARG A 11 -22.54 -15.38 -13.48
N GLY A 12 -23.51 -15.93 -12.75
CA GLY A 12 -24.83 -15.30 -12.50
C GLY A 12 -24.95 -14.53 -11.19
N LYS A 13 -24.03 -14.64 -10.23
CA LYS A 13 -24.02 -13.81 -9.03
C LYS A 13 -23.32 -12.48 -9.36
N LYS A 14 -24.08 -11.38 -9.46
CA LYS A 14 -23.50 -10.05 -9.32
C LYS A 14 -22.67 -10.09 -8.04
N SER A 15 -21.37 -9.86 -8.13
CA SER A 15 -20.53 -9.67 -6.94
C SER A 15 -21.16 -8.54 -6.13
N GLU A 16 -21.45 -8.79 -4.86
CA GLU A 16 -21.93 -7.73 -3.99
C GLU A 16 -20.88 -6.62 -3.93
N PRO A 17 -21.30 -5.35 -3.91
CA PRO A 17 -20.36 -4.26 -3.86
C PRO A 17 -19.53 -4.32 -2.57
N VAL A 18 -18.26 -3.98 -2.68
CA VAL A 18 -17.28 -3.99 -1.57
C VAL A 18 -16.54 -2.66 -1.55
N LEU A 19 -16.38 -2.11 -0.36
CA LEU A 19 -15.58 -0.91 -0.12
C LEU A 19 -14.11 -1.30 0.09
N GLY A 20 -13.20 -0.66 -0.61
CA GLY A 20 -11.78 -0.63 -0.26
C GLY A 20 -11.54 0.54 0.69
N VAL A 21 -11.18 0.26 1.93
CA VAL A 21 -10.99 1.28 2.97
C VAL A 21 -9.52 1.29 3.39
N ASP A 22 -8.80 2.34 3.01
CA ASP A 22 -7.43 2.56 3.45
C ASP A 22 -7.41 3.56 4.59
N ILE A 23 -6.84 3.17 5.72
CA ILE A 23 -6.77 3.96 6.95
C ILE A 23 -5.30 4.21 7.27
N THR A 24 -4.92 5.48 7.31
CA THR A 24 -3.58 5.94 7.71
C THR A 24 -3.71 6.93 8.87
N ASN A 25 -2.60 7.30 9.50
CA ASN A 25 -2.58 8.36 10.50
C ASN A 25 -2.94 9.75 9.95
N GLU A 26 -3.00 9.91 8.63
CA GLU A 26 -3.27 11.17 7.93
C GLU A 26 -4.70 11.24 7.39
N SER A 27 -5.18 10.16 6.77
CA SER A 27 -6.47 10.12 6.09
C SER A 27 -7.13 8.76 6.10
N ILE A 28 -8.44 8.76 6.01
CA ILE A 28 -9.31 7.62 5.73
C ILE A 28 -9.82 7.78 4.30
N ILE A 29 -9.56 6.80 3.44
CA ILE A 29 -9.94 6.81 2.03
C ILE A 29 -10.82 5.62 1.74
N ILE A 30 -12.01 5.87 1.21
CA ILE A 30 -12.97 4.83 0.86
C ILE A 30 -13.20 4.85 -0.65
N THR A 31 -12.94 3.73 -1.29
CA THR A 31 -13.14 3.53 -2.73
C THR A 31 -14.12 2.40 -3.01
N GLN A 32 -15.03 2.60 -3.92
CA GLN A 32 -15.88 1.56 -4.48
C GLN A 32 -15.77 1.55 -6.00
N LEU A 33 -15.52 0.38 -6.54
CA LEU A 33 -15.44 0.13 -7.97
C LEU A 33 -16.57 -0.79 -8.41
N LYS A 34 -16.97 -0.68 -9.68
CA LYS A 34 -17.91 -1.61 -10.31
C LYS A 34 -17.38 -2.11 -11.66
N LYS A 35 -17.70 -3.36 -11.99
CA LYS A 35 -17.46 -3.90 -13.33
C LYS A 35 -18.55 -3.41 -14.26
N THR A 36 -18.16 -2.90 -15.42
CA THR A 36 -19.05 -2.53 -16.53
C THR A 36 -18.76 -3.43 -17.73
N LYS A 37 -19.49 -3.23 -18.83
CA LYS A 37 -19.22 -3.97 -20.09
C LYS A 37 -17.92 -3.50 -20.76
N THR A 38 -17.47 -2.31 -20.44
CA THR A 38 -16.31 -1.64 -21.07
C THR A 38 -15.09 -1.57 -20.18
N GLY A 39 -15.16 -2.11 -18.94
CA GLY A 39 -14.02 -2.08 -18.01
C GLY A 39 -14.45 -1.90 -16.56
N ILE A 40 -13.58 -1.24 -15.79
CA ILE A 40 -13.81 -0.91 -14.37
C ILE A 40 -14.19 0.58 -14.28
N GLU A 41 -15.22 0.88 -13.51
CA GLU A 41 -15.68 2.24 -13.26
C GLU A 41 -15.58 2.60 -11.78
N LEU A 42 -15.14 3.82 -11.49
CA LEU A 42 -15.11 4.42 -10.16
C LEU A 42 -16.53 4.85 -9.76
N GLU A 43 -17.10 4.17 -8.80
CA GLU A 43 -18.43 4.49 -8.29
C GLU A 43 -18.36 5.47 -7.13
N THR A 44 -17.41 5.24 -6.22
CA THR A 44 -17.19 6.09 -5.05
C THR A 44 -15.71 6.23 -4.77
N LEU A 45 -15.28 7.47 -4.50
CA LEU A 45 -13.98 7.83 -3.92
C LEU A 45 -14.22 9.01 -2.99
N ILE A 46 -14.08 8.75 -1.70
CA ILE A 46 -14.33 9.76 -0.64
C ILE A 46 -13.20 9.66 0.38
N THR A 47 -12.92 10.79 1.03
CA THR A 47 -11.84 10.89 2.00
C THR A 47 -12.18 11.85 3.12
N CYS A 48 -11.64 11.60 4.30
CA CYS A 48 -11.58 12.54 5.41
C CYS A 48 -10.23 12.46 6.13
N ASN A 49 -9.93 13.44 6.95
CA ASN A 49 -8.77 13.36 7.83
C ASN A 49 -9.01 12.32 8.92
N THR A 50 -7.96 11.58 9.27
CA THR A 50 -8.00 10.69 10.43
C THR A 50 -8.02 11.54 11.72
N PRO A 51 -8.82 11.17 12.74
CA PRO A 51 -8.79 11.85 14.02
C PRO A 51 -7.37 11.88 14.62
N GLN A 52 -6.97 13.02 15.16
CA GLN A 52 -5.62 13.20 15.69
C GLN A 52 -5.33 12.19 16.82
N ASN A 53 -4.10 11.67 16.85
CA ASN A 53 -3.63 10.72 17.85
C ASN A 53 -4.45 9.42 17.96
N SER A 54 -5.26 9.09 16.96
CA SER A 54 -6.05 7.86 16.95
C SER A 54 -5.33 6.65 16.39
N ILE A 55 -4.19 6.86 15.70
CA ILE A 55 -3.35 5.81 15.11
C ILE A 55 -1.90 6.06 15.54
N ARG A 56 -1.21 4.97 15.89
CA ARG A 56 0.22 4.98 16.23
C ARG A 56 0.88 3.72 15.68
N ASP A 57 2.00 3.86 14.98
CA ASP A 57 2.72 2.75 14.35
C ASP A 57 1.80 1.86 13.48
N GLY A 58 0.77 2.48 12.87
CA GLY A 58 -0.25 1.81 12.07
C GLY A 58 -1.35 1.09 12.86
N GLU A 59 -1.28 0.99 14.20
CA GLU A 59 -2.34 0.45 15.05
C GLU A 59 -3.38 1.54 15.36
N ILE A 60 -4.67 1.18 15.25
CA ILE A 60 -5.76 2.07 15.66
C ILE A 60 -5.90 1.99 17.19
N ILE A 61 -5.46 3.04 17.89
CA ILE A 61 -5.51 3.12 19.37
C ILE A 61 -6.80 3.76 19.89
N ASP A 62 -7.51 4.53 19.06
CA ASP A 62 -8.84 5.06 19.34
C ASP A 62 -9.83 4.58 18.28
N THR A 63 -10.30 3.33 18.47
CA THR A 63 -11.24 2.66 17.56
C THR A 63 -12.56 3.40 17.45
N GLY A 64 -13.01 4.07 18.53
CA GLY A 64 -14.27 4.82 18.57
C GLY A 64 -14.24 6.05 17.68
N SER A 65 -13.21 6.90 17.82
CA SER A 65 -13.08 8.13 17.00
C SER A 65 -12.90 7.82 15.52
N VAL A 66 -12.09 6.80 15.18
CA VAL A 66 -11.91 6.37 13.78
C VAL A 66 -13.20 5.81 13.20
N ALA A 67 -13.94 4.98 13.97
CA ALA A 67 -15.21 4.43 13.53
C ALA A 67 -16.26 5.52 13.30
N GLN A 68 -16.32 6.53 14.18
CA GLN A 68 -17.21 7.68 13.99
C GLN A 68 -16.87 8.44 12.71
N ALA A 69 -15.59 8.70 12.43
CA ALA A 69 -15.18 9.38 11.20
C ALA A 69 -15.58 8.59 9.94
N ILE A 70 -15.47 7.24 9.98
CA ILE A 70 -15.95 6.37 8.90
C ILE A 70 -17.47 6.48 8.75
N GLN A 71 -18.25 6.43 9.85
CA GLN A 71 -19.71 6.56 9.81
C GLN A 71 -20.15 7.88 9.19
N GLU A 72 -19.61 9.00 9.66
CA GLU A 72 -19.91 10.33 9.15
C GLU A 72 -19.58 10.45 7.66
N LEU A 73 -18.45 9.87 7.23
CA LEU A 73 -18.03 9.86 5.83
C LEU A 73 -19.01 9.06 4.95
N LEU A 74 -19.48 7.90 5.42
CA LEU A 74 -20.47 7.07 4.72
C LEU A 74 -21.84 7.71 4.66
N GLU A 75 -22.32 8.29 5.77
CA GLU A 75 -23.65 8.94 5.87
C GLU A 75 -23.71 10.19 5.00
N THR A 76 -22.71 11.07 5.08
CA THR A 76 -22.63 12.31 4.30
C THR A 76 -22.68 12.02 2.79
N ASN A 77 -22.05 10.93 2.36
CA ASN A 77 -22.00 10.52 0.95
C ASN A 77 -23.08 9.50 0.57
N GLN A 78 -24.02 9.17 1.47
CA GLN A 78 -25.14 8.25 1.23
C GLN A 78 -24.69 6.85 0.77
N ILE A 79 -23.59 6.35 1.31
CA ILE A 79 -23.04 5.03 0.96
C ILE A 79 -23.80 3.94 1.73
N THR A 80 -24.43 3.03 1.00
CA THR A 80 -25.22 1.93 1.56
C THR A 80 -24.48 0.59 1.63
N THR A 81 -23.37 0.48 0.93
CA THR A 81 -22.52 -0.72 0.93
C THR A 81 -21.97 -1.00 2.33
N LYS A 82 -22.10 -2.25 2.80
CA LYS A 82 -21.71 -2.66 4.15
C LYS A 82 -20.47 -3.54 4.20
N LYS A 83 -20.11 -4.21 3.11
CA LYS A 83 -18.91 -5.05 3.04
C LYS A 83 -17.69 -4.20 2.75
N ALA A 84 -16.62 -4.43 3.51
CA ALA A 84 -15.38 -3.70 3.36
C ALA A 84 -14.15 -4.61 3.43
N ILE A 85 -13.08 -4.17 2.77
CA ILE A 85 -11.72 -4.71 2.88
C ILE A 85 -10.82 -3.57 3.30
N THR A 86 -9.85 -3.84 4.17
CA THR A 86 -8.84 -2.86 4.59
C THR A 86 -7.43 -3.39 4.42
N THR A 87 -6.43 -2.53 4.64
CA THR A 87 -5.02 -2.92 4.67
C THR A 87 -4.42 -2.76 6.06
N VAL A 88 -3.41 -3.59 6.30
CA VAL A 88 -2.41 -3.39 7.35
C VAL A 88 -1.03 -3.22 6.73
N SER A 89 -0.14 -2.50 7.41
CA SER A 89 1.23 -2.26 6.94
C SER A 89 2.16 -1.96 8.12
N GLY A 90 3.42 -1.67 7.84
CA GLY A 90 4.39 -1.29 8.85
C GLY A 90 5.06 -2.49 9.52
N GLN A 91 5.74 -2.23 10.65
CA GLN A 91 6.61 -3.22 11.32
C GLN A 91 5.87 -4.37 11.99
N ALA A 92 4.56 -4.21 12.23
CA ALA A 92 3.70 -5.27 12.79
C ALA A 92 3.33 -6.35 11.75
N VAL A 93 3.68 -6.15 10.47
CA VAL A 93 3.39 -7.08 9.37
C VAL A 93 4.70 -7.64 8.83
N ILE A 94 4.80 -8.95 8.83
CA ILE A 94 5.95 -9.68 8.31
C ILE A 94 5.56 -10.37 7.00
N ILE A 95 6.36 -10.16 5.98
CA ILE A 95 6.21 -10.81 4.67
C ILE A 95 7.53 -11.51 4.37
N ARG A 96 7.49 -12.82 4.10
CA ARG A 96 8.66 -13.62 3.76
C ARG A 96 8.33 -14.60 2.66
N THR A 97 9.25 -14.74 1.72
CA THR A 97 9.26 -15.85 0.77
C THR A 97 10.17 -16.95 1.34
N VAL A 98 9.61 -18.13 1.52
CA VAL A 98 10.30 -19.25 2.18
C VAL A 98 10.16 -20.48 1.29
N GLN A 99 11.23 -21.29 1.24
CA GLN A 99 11.24 -22.53 0.48
C GLN A 99 11.08 -23.74 1.39
N PHE A 100 10.17 -24.63 1.01
CA PHE A 100 9.93 -25.89 1.69
C PHE A 100 10.20 -27.06 0.73
N PRO A 101 10.55 -28.27 1.21
CA PRO A 101 10.55 -29.47 0.39
C PRO A 101 9.18 -29.69 -0.27
N ALA A 102 9.15 -30.28 -1.46
CA ALA A 102 7.90 -30.61 -2.14
C ALA A 102 7.06 -31.56 -1.29
N MET A 103 5.82 -31.16 -1.00
CA MET A 103 4.86 -31.91 -0.19
C MET A 103 3.42 -31.52 -0.60
N ASN A 104 2.45 -32.30 -0.13
CA ASN A 104 1.05 -31.92 -0.40
C ASN A 104 0.61 -30.71 0.45
N VAL A 105 -0.46 -30.02 0.00
CA VAL A 105 -0.94 -28.76 0.63
C VAL A 105 -1.32 -28.94 2.09
N LYS A 106 -1.81 -30.14 2.48
CA LYS A 106 -2.22 -30.39 3.88
C LYS A 106 -0.99 -30.50 4.80
N GLU A 107 0.03 -31.22 4.38
CA GLU A 107 1.31 -31.31 5.08
C GLU A 107 2.00 -29.96 5.15
N LEU A 108 2.01 -29.20 4.02
CA LEU A 108 2.58 -27.88 3.95
C LEU A 108 1.98 -26.93 4.98
N LYS A 109 0.65 -26.97 5.18
CA LYS A 109 -0.03 -26.14 6.17
C LYS A 109 0.49 -26.38 7.58
N GLU A 110 0.70 -27.64 7.96
CA GLU A 110 1.22 -28.00 9.28
C GLU A 110 2.69 -27.60 9.43
N VAL A 111 3.49 -27.84 8.39
CA VAL A 111 4.92 -27.48 8.36
C VAL A 111 5.13 -25.99 8.40
N VAL A 112 4.37 -25.19 7.60
CA VAL A 112 4.46 -23.73 7.60
C VAL A 112 4.18 -23.16 8.98
N LEU A 113 3.15 -23.63 9.67
CA LEU A 113 2.81 -23.15 11.02
C LEU A 113 3.91 -23.48 12.04
N HIS A 114 4.52 -24.66 11.93
CA HIS A 114 5.60 -25.08 12.83
C HIS A 114 6.91 -24.34 12.57
N GLU A 115 7.27 -24.16 11.29
CA GLU A 115 8.50 -23.50 10.90
C GLU A 115 8.38 -21.94 10.95
N ALA A 116 7.16 -21.39 11.04
CA ALA A 116 6.93 -19.96 11.07
C ALA A 116 7.69 -19.23 12.19
N GLU A 117 7.92 -19.90 13.34
CA GLU A 117 8.70 -19.36 14.46
C GLU A 117 10.12 -18.92 14.07
N ARG A 118 10.69 -19.53 13.02
CA ARG A 118 12.05 -19.18 12.52
C ARG A 118 12.08 -17.90 11.72
N TYR A 119 10.93 -17.48 11.19
CA TYR A 119 10.81 -16.35 10.26
C TYR A 119 10.08 -15.16 10.86
N ILE A 120 9.30 -15.37 11.94
CA ILE A 120 8.46 -14.38 12.58
C ILE A 120 9.08 -14.01 13.92
N PRO A 121 9.45 -12.73 14.16
CA PRO A 121 10.08 -12.29 15.41
C PRO A 121 9.09 -12.07 16.56
N PHE A 122 7.90 -12.68 16.48
CA PHE A 122 6.82 -12.57 17.47
C PHE A 122 6.38 -13.96 17.92
N PRO A 123 5.85 -14.14 19.15
CA PRO A 123 5.21 -15.37 19.56
C PRO A 123 4.09 -15.78 18.60
N ILE A 124 4.06 -17.05 18.18
CA ILE A 124 3.08 -17.53 17.19
C ILE A 124 1.64 -17.37 17.67
N GLU A 125 1.42 -17.46 18.97
CA GLU A 125 0.12 -17.28 19.61
C GLU A 125 -0.40 -15.84 19.47
N GLU A 126 0.50 -14.86 19.25
CA GLU A 126 0.16 -13.44 19.17
C GLU A 126 0.00 -12.94 17.73
N VAL A 127 0.19 -13.82 16.73
CA VAL A 127 0.09 -13.45 15.32
C VAL A 127 -1.03 -14.19 14.59
N ASN A 128 -1.60 -13.53 13.60
CA ASN A 128 -2.36 -14.16 12.53
C ASN A 128 -1.37 -14.50 11.40
N ILE A 129 -1.42 -15.73 10.93
CA ILE A 129 -0.54 -16.24 9.89
C ILE A 129 -1.39 -16.70 8.72
N ASP A 130 -1.00 -16.31 7.52
CA ASP A 130 -1.53 -16.84 6.27
C ASP A 130 -0.38 -17.14 5.31
N PHE A 131 -0.61 -18.02 4.35
CA PHE A 131 0.40 -18.34 3.36
C PHE A 131 -0.21 -18.66 2.00
N GLN A 132 0.58 -18.43 0.95
CA GLN A 132 0.24 -18.76 -0.41
C GLN A 132 1.39 -19.49 -1.09
N ILE A 133 1.09 -20.60 -1.78
CA ILE A 133 2.04 -21.24 -2.67
C ILE A 133 2.24 -20.32 -3.87
N LEU A 134 3.50 -19.98 -4.16
CA LEU A 134 3.86 -19.14 -5.29
C LEU A 134 4.17 -20.01 -6.51
N GLU A 135 5.17 -20.89 -6.38
CA GLU A 135 5.63 -21.76 -7.46
C GLU A 135 6.32 -23.02 -6.93
N GLU A 136 6.42 -24.03 -7.79
CA GLU A 136 7.28 -25.18 -7.57
C GLU A 136 8.60 -24.90 -8.28
N ILE A 137 9.71 -25.09 -7.55
CA ILE A 137 11.06 -24.83 -8.05
C ILE A 137 11.91 -26.08 -7.90
N GLU A 138 12.92 -26.25 -8.76
CA GLU A 138 13.96 -27.24 -8.62
C GLU A 138 15.27 -26.54 -8.25
N ASP A 139 15.81 -26.89 -7.10
CA ASP A 139 17.05 -26.34 -6.59
C ASP A 139 18.00 -27.48 -6.27
N GLU A 140 19.17 -27.50 -6.94
CA GLU A 140 20.19 -28.56 -6.83
C GLU A 140 19.62 -29.99 -7.04
N GLY A 141 18.64 -30.17 -7.92
CA GLY A 141 17.98 -31.46 -8.19
C GLY A 141 16.96 -31.88 -7.13
N ILE A 142 16.60 -30.99 -6.20
CA ILE A 142 15.58 -31.18 -5.17
C ILE A 142 14.35 -30.34 -5.51
N ASN A 143 13.20 -31.00 -5.60
CA ASN A 143 11.92 -30.27 -5.78
C ASN A 143 11.54 -29.58 -4.50
N LYS A 144 11.32 -28.26 -4.58
CA LYS A 144 10.89 -27.38 -3.50
C LYS A 144 9.63 -26.64 -3.88
N ILE A 145 8.94 -26.12 -2.88
CA ILE A 145 7.78 -25.23 -3.03
C ILE A 145 8.18 -23.88 -2.46
N GLU A 146 8.07 -22.84 -3.27
CA GLU A 146 8.22 -21.45 -2.80
C GLU A 146 6.89 -20.97 -2.23
N VAL A 147 6.89 -20.46 -1.00
CA VAL A 147 5.73 -20.07 -0.24
C VAL A 147 5.88 -18.63 0.23
N LEU A 148 4.88 -17.81 -0.05
CA LEU A 148 4.72 -16.50 0.56
C LEU A 148 4.08 -16.69 1.94
N LEU A 149 4.82 -16.32 2.99
CA LEU A 149 4.36 -16.30 4.37
C LEU A 149 4.04 -14.87 4.77
N VAL A 150 2.85 -14.65 5.31
CA VAL A 150 2.43 -13.35 5.85
C VAL A 150 1.99 -13.54 7.29
N ALA A 151 2.51 -12.69 8.18
CA ALA A 151 2.11 -12.66 9.57
C ALA A 151 1.82 -11.24 10.03
N ALA A 152 0.77 -11.06 10.83
CA ALA A 152 0.42 -9.79 11.43
C ALA A 152 0.03 -10.00 12.91
N GLN A 153 0.46 -9.10 13.78
CA GLN A 153 0.11 -9.17 15.20
C GLN A 153 -1.41 -9.12 15.38
N LYS A 154 -1.95 -10.03 16.24
CA LYS A 154 -3.40 -10.14 16.48
C LYS A 154 -3.99 -8.85 17.03
N GLN A 155 -3.31 -8.22 17.98
CA GLN A 155 -3.75 -6.95 18.55
C GLN A 155 -3.94 -5.90 17.46
N PHE A 156 -2.97 -5.80 16.55
CA PHE A 156 -3.00 -4.89 15.43
C PHE A 156 -4.22 -5.16 14.53
N VAL A 157 -4.42 -6.39 14.08
CA VAL A 157 -5.57 -6.77 13.24
C VAL A 157 -6.90 -6.56 13.98
N ASN A 158 -6.96 -6.87 15.27
CA ASN A 158 -8.17 -6.72 16.07
C ASN A 158 -8.62 -5.27 16.22
N SER A 159 -7.70 -4.29 16.29
CA SER A 159 -8.06 -2.87 16.33
C SER A 159 -8.83 -2.44 15.07
N TYR A 160 -8.45 -2.95 13.91
CA TYR A 160 -9.20 -2.74 12.67
C TYR A 160 -10.56 -3.45 12.69
N VAL A 161 -10.60 -4.73 13.09
CA VAL A 161 -11.86 -5.50 13.17
C VAL A 161 -12.87 -4.77 14.05
N GLU A 162 -12.44 -4.29 15.24
CA GLU A 162 -13.28 -3.53 16.16
C GLU A 162 -13.76 -2.22 15.55
N THR A 163 -12.87 -1.45 14.94
CA THR A 163 -13.21 -0.18 14.26
C THR A 163 -14.28 -0.38 13.21
N PHE A 164 -14.13 -1.40 12.33
CA PHE A 164 -15.13 -1.68 11.30
C PHE A 164 -16.45 -2.16 11.89
N MET A 165 -16.42 -2.95 12.93
CA MET A 165 -17.63 -3.38 13.64
C MET A 165 -18.39 -2.20 14.25
N ILE A 166 -17.71 -1.29 14.93
CA ILE A 166 -18.31 -0.06 15.50
C ILE A 166 -18.86 0.85 14.39
N SER A 167 -18.16 0.96 13.25
CA SER A 167 -18.60 1.77 12.11
C SER A 167 -19.83 1.19 11.36
N GLY A 168 -20.30 0.00 11.75
CA GLY A 168 -21.42 -0.68 11.10
C GLY A 168 -21.08 -1.30 9.76
N LEU A 169 -19.78 -1.50 9.47
CA LEU A 169 -19.27 -2.22 8.31
C LEU A 169 -18.94 -3.67 8.68
N THR A 170 -19.09 -4.56 7.70
CA THR A 170 -18.66 -5.95 7.80
C THR A 170 -17.30 -6.08 7.12
N LEU A 171 -16.25 -6.22 7.91
CA LEU A 171 -14.90 -6.46 7.41
C LEU A 171 -14.80 -7.90 6.88
N ILE A 172 -14.65 -8.07 5.56
CA ILE A 172 -14.59 -9.37 4.91
C ILE A 172 -13.16 -9.80 4.57
N GLY A 173 -12.18 -8.92 4.74
CA GLY A 173 -10.77 -9.23 4.55
C GLY A 173 -9.86 -8.11 5.03
N VAL A 174 -8.69 -8.51 5.50
CA VAL A 174 -7.56 -7.64 5.80
C VAL A 174 -6.44 -8.02 4.85
N ASP A 175 -6.00 -7.06 4.05
CA ASP A 175 -4.94 -7.24 3.07
C ASP A 175 -3.64 -6.59 3.57
N VAL A 176 -2.54 -6.85 2.91
CA VAL A 176 -1.31 -6.12 3.12
C VAL A 176 -1.24 -4.95 2.14
N ALA A 177 -0.87 -3.76 2.63
CA ALA A 177 -0.86 -2.55 1.81
C ALA A 177 -0.04 -2.69 0.52
N SER A 178 1.12 -3.35 0.56
CA SER A 178 1.96 -3.57 -0.63
C SER A 178 1.27 -4.42 -1.71
N PHE A 179 0.44 -5.40 -1.31
CA PHE A 179 -0.31 -6.20 -2.28
C PHE A 179 -1.48 -5.42 -2.87
N ALA A 180 -2.15 -4.60 -2.07
CA ALA A 180 -3.17 -3.68 -2.57
C ALA A 180 -2.56 -2.69 -3.57
N VAL A 181 -1.41 -2.09 -3.25
CA VAL A 181 -0.67 -1.17 -4.13
C VAL A 181 -0.25 -1.88 -5.42
N SER A 182 0.33 -3.08 -5.33
CA SER A 182 0.68 -3.88 -6.51
C SER A 182 -0.54 -4.10 -7.40
N ARG A 183 -1.67 -4.55 -6.84
CA ARG A 183 -2.92 -4.80 -7.58
C ARG A 183 -3.48 -3.53 -8.23
N ALA A 184 -3.34 -2.38 -7.58
CA ALA A 184 -3.78 -1.10 -8.13
C ALA A 184 -2.99 -0.69 -9.36
N LEU A 185 -1.67 -0.92 -9.33
CA LEU A 185 -0.72 -0.47 -10.35
C LEU A 185 -0.43 -1.54 -11.41
N THR A 186 -0.86 -2.80 -11.20
CA THR A 186 -0.76 -3.86 -12.20
C THR A 186 -1.91 -3.75 -13.20
N SER A 187 -1.65 -3.12 -14.30
CA SER A 187 -2.51 -3.17 -15.48
C SER A 187 -1.68 -3.59 -16.69
N GLU A 188 -2.35 -4.02 -17.76
CA GLU A 188 -1.67 -4.29 -19.02
C GLU A 188 -0.92 -3.05 -19.55
N THR A 189 -1.39 -1.85 -19.17
CA THR A 189 -0.79 -0.57 -19.56
C THR A 189 0.34 -0.13 -18.65
N SER A 190 0.40 -0.58 -17.39
CA SER A 190 1.45 -0.20 -16.43
C SER A 190 2.74 -1.01 -16.58
N GLY A 191 2.69 -2.14 -17.29
CA GLY A 191 3.87 -2.99 -17.56
C GLY A 191 4.51 -3.65 -16.33
N ILE A 192 3.83 -3.69 -15.17
CA ILE A 192 4.35 -4.39 -13.97
C ILE A 192 4.19 -5.92 -14.12
N ILE A 193 3.12 -6.37 -14.78
CA ILE A 193 2.95 -7.78 -15.15
C ILE A 193 3.56 -7.99 -16.54
N GLY A 194 4.39 -9.03 -16.67
CA GLY A 194 5.04 -9.38 -17.95
C GLY A 194 6.34 -8.62 -18.23
N SER A 195 6.86 -7.88 -17.25
CA SER A 195 8.23 -7.38 -17.28
C SER A 195 9.18 -8.49 -16.84
N ASP A 196 10.17 -8.80 -17.68
CA ASP A 196 11.24 -9.77 -17.34
C ASP A 196 12.17 -9.25 -16.22
N ALA A 197 12.00 -7.98 -15.81
CA ALA A 197 12.83 -7.34 -14.78
C ALA A 197 12.00 -7.04 -13.52
N PRO A 198 12.61 -7.17 -12.32
CA PRO A 198 11.97 -6.81 -11.05
C PRO A 198 11.57 -5.34 -11.02
N THR A 199 10.37 -5.08 -10.52
CA THR A 199 9.83 -3.74 -10.26
C THR A 199 9.79 -3.48 -8.77
N VAL A 200 10.30 -2.32 -8.35
CA VAL A 200 10.23 -1.86 -6.97
C VAL A 200 9.00 -1.00 -6.78
N LEU A 201 8.19 -1.32 -5.78
CA LEU A 201 7.09 -0.49 -5.33
C LEU A 201 7.46 0.13 -3.98
N ILE A 202 7.46 1.45 -3.90
CA ILE A 202 7.71 2.20 -2.67
C ILE A 202 6.42 2.93 -2.28
N LEU A 203 5.93 2.63 -1.08
CA LEU A 203 4.76 3.26 -0.50
C LEU A 203 5.19 4.16 0.67
N ILE A 204 5.21 5.48 0.45
CA ILE A 204 5.63 6.48 1.46
C ILE A 204 4.38 7.01 2.16
N ARG A 205 4.15 6.55 3.39
CA ARG A 205 3.02 6.93 4.25
C ARG A 205 3.45 7.92 5.33
N GLY A 206 2.56 8.17 6.30
CA GLY A 206 2.84 9.07 7.42
C GLY A 206 4.03 8.66 8.26
N GLU A 207 4.00 7.45 8.82
CA GLU A 207 5.02 6.98 9.78
C GLU A 207 6.09 6.09 9.14
N THR A 208 5.74 5.39 8.05
CA THR A 208 6.62 4.40 7.43
C THR A 208 6.71 4.54 5.93
N THR A 209 7.81 4.02 5.38
CA THR A 209 7.97 3.73 3.96
C THR A 209 8.15 2.23 3.76
N ASP A 210 7.25 1.63 2.98
CA ASP A 210 7.31 0.22 2.63
C ASP A 210 7.99 0.06 1.26
N ILE A 211 9.05 -0.74 1.23
CA ILE A 211 9.86 -1.05 0.04
C ILE A 211 9.59 -2.49 -0.34
N ASN A 212 9.04 -2.72 -1.51
CA ASN A 212 8.66 -4.04 -1.97
C ASN A 212 9.20 -4.29 -3.37
N VAL A 213 9.80 -5.46 -3.61
CA VAL A 213 10.25 -5.88 -4.93
C VAL A 213 9.35 -7.00 -5.42
N PHE A 214 8.81 -6.81 -6.61
CA PHE A 214 7.99 -7.80 -7.30
C PHE A 214 8.69 -8.25 -8.58
N ASN A 215 8.67 -9.55 -8.85
CA ASN A 215 9.04 -10.11 -10.12
C ASN A 215 7.86 -10.89 -10.69
N ASN A 216 7.41 -10.55 -11.90
CA ASN A 216 6.21 -11.12 -12.53
C ASN A 216 4.96 -11.12 -11.62
N GLY A 217 4.79 -10.08 -10.79
CA GLY A 217 3.69 -9.97 -9.82
C GLY A 217 3.88 -10.78 -8.53
N ILE A 218 4.98 -11.54 -8.42
CA ILE A 218 5.33 -12.30 -7.22
C ILE A 218 6.18 -11.41 -6.30
N PRO A 219 5.83 -11.24 -5.02
CA PRO A 219 6.65 -10.49 -4.07
C PRO A 219 7.90 -11.30 -3.72
N LYS A 220 9.08 -10.74 -4.01
CA LYS A 220 10.39 -11.36 -3.73
C LYS A 220 11.08 -10.73 -2.52
N PHE A 221 10.75 -9.49 -2.18
CA PHE A 221 11.34 -8.78 -1.04
C PHE A 221 10.34 -7.78 -0.48
N SER A 222 10.32 -7.63 0.85
CA SER A 222 9.54 -6.63 1.55
C SER A 222 10.28 -6.14 2.79
N ARG A 223 10.36 -4.81 2.94
CA ARG A 223 10.93 -4.14 4.11
C ARG A 223 10.15 -2.86 4.41
N SER A 224 9.78 -2.66 5.67
CA SER A 224 9.24 -1.39 6.17
C SER A 224 10.33 -0.65 6.95
N ILE A 225 10.48 0.64 6.67
CA ILE A 225 11.40 1.53 7.37
C ILE A 225 10.62 2.62 8.11
N PRO A 226 11.02 3.04 9.33
CA PRO A 226 10.31 4.03 10.14
C PRO A 226 10.64 5.48 9.70
N ILE A 227 10.50 5.74 8.42
CA ILE A 227 10.66 7.08 7.82
C ILE A 227 9.44 7.31 6.94
N GLY A 228 8.66 8.33 7.24
CA GLY A 228 7.48 8.71 6.47
C GLY A 228 7.25 10.20 6.48
N THR A 229 6.11 10.66 5.94
CA THR A 229 5.80 12.09 5.79
C THR A 229 5.71 12.83 7.12
N THR A 230 5.36 12.14 8.22
CA THR A 230 5.32 12.72 9.57
C THR A 230 6.66 13.30 9.98
N SER A 231 7.77 12.58 9.75
CA SER A 231 9.12 13.06 10.09
C SER A 231 9.53 14.32 9.31
N PHE A 232 9.07 14.44 8.06
CA PHE A 232 9.30 15.64 7.27
C PHE A 232 8.48 16.83 7.81
N ILE A 233 7.22 16.61 8.13
CA ILE A 233 6.32 17.63 8.68
C ILE A 233 6.84 18.13 10.05
N GLU A 234 7.25 17.22 10.93
CA GLU A 234 7.83 17.55 12.23
C GLU A 234 9.14 18.35 12.10
N THR A 235 9.97 18.01 11.12
CA THR A 235 11.19 18.77 10.80
C THR A 235 10.84 20.20 10.37
N ILE A 236 9.86 20.38 9.50
CA ILE A 236 9.39 21.71 9.08
C ILE A 236 8.85 22.48 10.29
N ALA A 237 7.96 21.86 11.09
CA ALA A 237 7.36 22.50 12.26
C ALA A 237 8.42 23.01 13.26
N SER A 238 9.38 22.15 13.60
CA SER A 238 10.41 22.45 14.59
C SER A 238 11.43 23.49 14.09
N ASN A 239 11.93 23.33 12.86
CA ASN A 239 13.00 24.17 12.34
C ASN A 239 12.51 25.57 11.92
N LEU A 240 11.29 25.67 11.41
CA LEU A 240 10.68 26.95 11.05
C LEU A 240 9.87 27.56 12.21
N ASN A 241 9.74 26.86 13.35
CA ASN A 241 8.98 27.30 14.51
C ASN A 241 7.53 27.68 14.16
N VAL A 242 6.88 26.84 13.36
CA VAL A 242 5.46 26.99 12.94
C VAL A 242 4.58 25.91 13.58
N SER A 243 3.27 26.12 13.57
CA SER A 243 2.32 25.12 14.05
C SER A 243 2.34 23.86 13.16
N LEU A 244 1.90 22.73 13.73
CA LEU A 244 1.79 21.48 12.96
C LEU A 244 0.87 21.62 11.73
N GLU A 245 -0.23 22.37 11.88
CA GLU A 245 -1.16 22.64 10.79
C GLU A 245 -0.52 23.44 9.65
N GLU A 246 0.27 24.44 10.01
CA GLU A 246 1.04 25.24 9.04
C GLU A 246 2.14 24.40 8.38
N ALA A 247 2.83 23.54 9.14
CA ALA A 247 3.83 22.63 8.61
C ALA A 247 3.24 21.61 7.63
N ILE A 248 2.03 21.10 7.88
CA ILE A 248 1.29 20.23 6.96
C ILE A 248 0.99 20.99 5.66
N SER A 249 0.50 22.23 5.76
CA SER A 249 0.21 23.07 4.59
C SER A 249 1.47 23.39 3.76
N LEU A 250 2.60 23.61 4.43
CA LEU A 250 3.88 23.81 3.75
C LEU A 250 4.38 22.52 3.11
N PHE A 251 4.27 21.38 3.80
CA PHE A 251 4.68 20.07 3.26
C PHE A 251 3.93 19.72 1.97
N ASP A 252 2.64 20.02 1.88
CA ASP A 252 1.86 19.75 0.66
C ASP A 252 2.31 20.60 -0.55
N LYS A 253 3.09 21.67 -0.32
CA LYS A 253 3.67 22.53 -1.35
C LYS A 253 5.17 22.31 -1.58
N VAL A 254 5.80 21.43 -0.79
CA VAL A 254 7.25 21.17 -0.86
C VAL A 254 7.66 20.78 -2.27
N ILE A 255 8.78 21.34 -2.69
CA ILE A 255 9.47 20.97 -3.93
C ILE A 255 10.85 20.43 -3.56
N VAL A 256 11.09 19.16 -3.85
CA VAL A 256 12.39 18.53 -3.60
C VAL A 256 13.49 19.27 -4.38
N PRO A 257 14.51 19.79 -3.71
CA PRO A 257 15.54 20.56 -4.37
C PRO A 257 16.37 19.72 -5.33
N ILE A 258 16.50 20.20 -6.57
CA ILE A 258 17.39 19.64 -7.57
C ILE A 258 18.46 20.68 -7.92
N ALA A 259 19.70 20.24 -8.08
CA ALA A 259 20.82 21.12 -8.38
C ALA A 259 20.55 21.98 -9.64
N GLY A 260 20.73 23.29 -9.51
CA GLY A 260 20.56 24.25 -10.61
C GLY A 260 19.11 24.68 -10.87
N GLN A 261 18.15 24.25 -10.09
CA GLN A 261 16.75 24.70 -10.18
C GLN A 261 16.38 25.61 -9.01
N ASN A 262 15.59 26.67 -9.29
CA ASN A 262 14.94 27.43 -8.23
C ASN A 262 13.84 26.57 -7.60
N VAL A 263 13.77 26.54 -6.27
CA VAL A 263 12.84 25.68 -5.55
C VAL A 263 11.43 26.27 -5.58
N SER A 264 11.29 27.53 -5.18
CA SER A 264 9.98 28.22 -5.15
C SER A 264 10.19 29.74 -5.06
N ASP A 265 9.21 30.49 -5.54
CA ASP A 265 9.13 31.95 -5.36
C ASP A 265 8.44 32.32 -4.03
N GLU A 266 7.78 31.36 -3.34
CA GLU A 266 7.21 31.52 -2.01
C GLU A 266 8.32 31.28 -0.95
N PRO A 267 8.76 32.29 -0.16
CA PRO A 267 9.89 32.13 0.77
C PRO A 267 9.70 31.02 1.79
N MET A 268 8.50 30.85 2.36
CA MET A 268 8.24 29.80 3.34
C MET A 268 8.27 28.40 2.73
N VAL A 269 7.82 28.23 1.48
CA VAL A 269 7.92 26.96 0.75
C VAL A 269 9.37 26.64 0.41
N GLU A 270 10.15 27.64 0.00
CA GLU A 270 11.60 27.47 -0.22
C GLU A 270 12.32 27.04 1.04
N MET A 271 12.05 27.70 2.19
CA MET A 271 12.61 27.33 3.49
C MET A 271 12.23 25.89 3.87
N ALA A 272 10.93 25.54 3.83
CA ALA A 272 10.46 24.19 4.13
C ALA A 272 11.12 23.14 3.23
N SER A 273 11.25 23.41 1.94
CA SER A 273 11.89 22.52 0.96
C SER A 273 13.40 22.31 1.25
N ASN A 274 14.07 23.31 1.84
CA ASN A 274 15.47 23.17 2.24
C ASN A 274 15.61 22.39 3.56
N GLU A 275 14.69 22.55 4.51
CA GLU A 275 14.73 21.87 5.80
C GLU A 275 14.61 20.36 5.69
N ILE A 276 13.83 19.85 4.74
CA ILE A 276 13.63 18.41 4.55
C ILE A 276 14.82 17.67 3.92
N ARG A 277 15.90 18.34 3.56
CA ARG A 277 17.05 17.70 2.86
C ARG A 277 17.68 16.55 3.63
N THR A 278 17.71 16.64 4.96
CA THR A 278 18.26 15.56 5.79
C THR A 278 17.37 14.34 5.77
N ASN A 279 16.06 14.53 5.94
CA ASN A 279 15.07 13.45 5.84
C ASN A 279 15.09 12.77 4.46
N LEU A 280 15.20 13.56 3.38
CA LEU A 280 15.33 13.04 2.01
C LEU A 280 16.58 12.19 1.82
N ARG A 281 17.73 12.62 2.39
CA ARG A 281 18.97 11.86 2.31
C ARG A 281 18.85 10.54 3.07
N GLU A 282 18.26 10.57 4.25
CA GLU A 282 18.03 9.39 5.07
C GLU A 282 17.11 8.40 4.37
N LEU A 283 15.96 8.87 3.87
CA LEU A 283 15.02 8.06 3.09
C LEU A 283 15.71 7.43 1.88
N THR A 284 16.43 8.22 1.08
CA THR A 284 17.14 7.75 -0.10
C THR A 284 18.18 6.69 0.24
N THR A 285 18.94 6.90 1.34
CA THR A 285 19.96 5.95 1.81
C THR A 285 19.35 4.62 2.23
N GLU A 286 18.22 4.66 2.96
CA GLU A 286 17.54 3.42 3.38
C GLU A 286 16.90 2.67 2.21
N ILE A 287 16.36 3.39 1.22
CA ILE A 287 15.92 2.78 -0.05
C ILE A 287 17.10 2.11 -0.72
N GLN A 288 18.19 2.82 -0.95
CA GLN A 288 19.39 2.28 -1.60
C GLN A 288 19.90 1.02 -0.91
N ARG A 289 20.08 1.04 0.42
CA ARG A 289 20.49 -0.14 1.20
C ARG A 289 19.56 -1.33 1.03
N SER A 290 18.25 -1.09 0.93
CA SER A 290 17.26 -2.15 0.75
C SER A 290 17.38 -2.78 -0.65
N LEU A 291 17.61 -1.97 -1.68
CA LEU A 291 17.80 -2.44 -3.05
C LEU A 291 19.13 -3.19 -3.20
N GLU A 292 20.23 -2.68 -2.62
CA GLU A 292 21.52 -3.34 -2.59
C GLU A 292 21.44 -4.71 -1.89
N TYR A 293 20.73 -4.77 -0.76
CA TYR A 293 20.51 -6.03 -0.06
C TYR A 293 19.76 -7.05 -0.95
N TYR A 294 18.65 -6.64 -1.60
CA TYR A 294 17.92 -7.51 -2.51
C TYR A 294 18.81 -8.01 -3.64
N GLN A 295 19.55 -7.13 -4.30
CA GLN A 295 20.43 -7.47 -5.43
C GLN A 295 21.59 -8.38 -5.00
N SER A 296 22.05 -8.30 -3.74
CA SER A 296 23.09 -9.20 -3.21
C SER A 296 22.62 -10.64 -3.03
N GLN A 297 21.31 -10.89 -3.00
CA GLN A 297 20.72 -12.23 -2.85
C GLN A 297 20.46 -12.93 -4.18
N GLY A 298 20.53 -12.21 -5.31
CA GLY A 298 20.20 -12.74 -6.63
C GLY A 298 20.93 -12.03 -7.76
N THR A 299 20.71 -12.50 -8.99
CA THR A 299 21.35 -11.97 -10.20
C THR A 299 20.48 -10.97 -10.96
N GLU A 300 19.23 -10.79 -10.54
CA GLU A 300 18.26 -9.97 -11.25
C GLU A 300 18.50 -8.48 -10.97
N GLN A 301 18.61 -7.69 -12.04
CA GLN A 301 18.82 -6.25 -11.94
C GLN A 301 17.47 -5.52 -11.88
N ILE A 302 17.30 -4.66 -10.87
CA ILE A 302 16.19 -3.72 -10.78
C ILE A 302 16.37 -2.66 -11.85
N GLN A 303 15.33 -2.39 -12.64
CA GLN A 303 15.34 -1.36 -13.68
C GLN A 303 14.36 -0.23 -13.40
N ARG A 304 13.27 -0.51 -12.69
CA ARG A 304 12.15 0.41 -12.50
C ARG A 304 11.72 0.49 -11.05
N LEU A 305 11.36 1.70 -10.64
CA LEU A 305 10.86 2.00 -9.30
C LEU A 305 9.60 2.85 -9.41
N ILE A 306 8.55 2.47 -8.70
CA ILE A 306 7.29 3.22 -8.65
C ILE A 306 7.07 3.68 -7.21
N ILE A 307 6.92 5.00 -7.04
CA ILE A 307 6.61 5.62 -5.76
C ILE A 307 5.12 5.90 -5.62
N SER A 308 4.57 5.70 -4.44
CA SER A 308 3.16 5.92 -4.11
C SER A 308 2.99 6.38 -2.66
N GLY A 309 1.75 6.66 -2.25
CA GLY A 309 1.45 7.26 -0.96
C GLY A 309 1.60 8.79 -0.96
N ARG A 310 1.32 9.43 0.18
CA ARG A 310 1.36 10.89 0.30
C ARG A 310 2.73 11.47 0.00
N GLY A 311 3.80 10.79 0.42
CA GLY A 311 5.17 11.25 0.15
C GLY A 311 5.50 11.35 -1.33
N ALA A 312 4.87 10.55 -2.19
CA ALA A 312 5.05 10.62 -3.63
C ALA A 312 4.45 11.88 -4.29
N LYS A 313 3.65 12.66 -3.54
CA LYS A 313 3.18 13.99 -3.98
C LYS A 313 4.25 15.06 -3.92
N MET A 314 5.34 14.87 -3.18
CA MET A 314 6.44 15.83 -3.16
C MET A 314 6.99 16.04 -4.57
N LYS A 315 6.83 17.24 -5.10
CA LYS A 315 7.26 17.59 -6.45
C LYS A 315 8.75 17.33 -6.62
N ASN A 316 9.15 16.70 -7.73
CA ASN A 316 10.51 16.28 -8.06
C ASN A 316 11.10 15.14 -7.19
N LEU A 317 10.34 14.47 -6.33
CA LEU A 317 10.86 13.33 -5.59
C LEU A 317 11.28 12.18 -6.53
N ASP A 318 10.50 11.95 -7.58
CA ASP A 318 10.79 11.00 -8.66
C ASP A 318 12.17 11.26 -9.28
N LYS A 319 12.43 12.50 -9.65
CA LYS A 319 13.71 12.93 -10.25
C LYS A 319 14.86 12.81 -9.25
N HIS A 320 14.63 13.22 -8.00
CA HIS A 320 15.63 13.11 -6.94
C HIS A 320 16.06 11.65 -6.72
N LEU A 321 15.09 10.74 -6.62
CA LEU A 321 15.36 9.31 -6.45
C LEU A 321 16.04 8.73 -7.70
N SER A 322 15.57 9.08 -8.91
CA SER A 322 16.18 8.63 -10.15
C SER A 322 17.66 9.01 -10.25
N MET A 323 17.98 10.27 -9.93
CA MET A 323 19.37 10.78 -9.96
C MET A 323 20.27 10.08 -8.92
N ASN A 324 19.77 9.77 -7.74
CA ASN A 324 20.56 9.19 -6.65
C ASN A 324 20.67 7.65 -6.73
N LEU A 325 19.64 6.97 -7.25
CA LEU A 325 19.58 5.51 -7.33
C LEU A 325 20.03 4.98 -8.70
N GLY A 326 20.08 5.82 -9.73
CA GLY A 326 20.40 5.39 -11.10
C GLY A 326 19.31 4.51 -11.73
N LEU A 327 18.06 4.65 -11.28
CA LEU A 327 16.91 3.88 -11.74
C LEU A 327 15.89 4.79 -12.42
N ASP A 328 15.04 4.21 -13.27
CA ASP A 328 13.84 4.89 -13.76
C ASP A 328 12.79 4.92 -12.63
N VAL A 329 12.35 6.14 -12.26
CA VAL A 329 11.41 6.35 -11.15
C VAL A 329 10.15 7.03 -11.64
N GLU A 330 9.02 6.38 -11.39
CA GLU A 330 7.70 6.87 -11.78
C GLU A 330 6.81 7.08 -10.54
N VAL A 331 5.87 8.02 -10.66
CA VAL A 331 4.80 8.19 -9.67
C VAL A 331 3.64 7.28 -10.04
N GLY A 332 3.22 6.43 -9.10
CA GLY A 332 2.14 5.47 -9.31
C GLY A 332 0.80 6.16 -9.57
N ASN A 333 0.16 5.76 -10.66
CA ASN A 333 -1.16 6.26 -11.05
C ASN A 333 -2.15 5.11 -11.25
N PRO A 334 -3.01 4.82 -10.24
CA PRO A 334 -3.93 3.69 -10.27
C PRO A 334 -5.20 3.93 -11.10
N ILE A 335 -5.42 5.17 -11.59
CA ILE A 335 -6.66 5.56 -12.28
C ILE A 335 -6.59 5.47 -13.80
N ASN A 336 -5.42 5.16 -14.39
CA ASN A 336 -5.25 5.10 -15.84
C ASN A 336 -6.22 4.13 -16.53
N ASP A 337 -6.59 3.03 -15.87
CA ASP A 337 -7.48 1.98 -16.41
C ASP A 337 -8.87 1.99 -15.77
N ILE A 338 -9.23 3.09 -15.10
CA ILE A 338 -10.50 3.24 -14.41
C ILE A 338 -11.31 4.34 -15.08
N GLN A 339 -12.53 4.01 -15.50
CA GLN A 339 -13.50 4.98 -16.00
C GLN A 339 -14.09 5.76 -14.82
N PHE A 340 -14.31 7.06 -14.96
CA PHE A 340 -14.93 7.88 -13.93
C PHE A 340 -15.76 9.02 -14.51
N ASP A 341 -16.73 9.47 -13.73
CA ASP A 341 -17.58 10.60 -14.07
C ASP A 341 -16.81 11.91 -13.88
N LEU A 342 -16.55 12.63 -14.97
CA LEU A 342 -15.81 13.90 -14.98
C LEU A 342 -16.51 15.03 -14.22
N VAL A 343 -17.83 14.95 -14.05
CA VAL A 343 -18.60 15.95 -13.27
C VAL A 343 -18.41 15.72 -11.77
N LYS A 344 -18.44 14.43 -11.36
CA LYS A 344 -18.25 14.03 -9.96
C LYS A 344 -16.81 14.12 -9.51
N TYR A 345 -15.87 13.77 -10.40
CA TYR A 345 -14.45 13.69 -10.11
C TYR A 345 -13.66 14.50 -11.13
N PRO A 346 -13.26 15.76 -10.82
CA PRO A 346 -12.39 16.53 -11.70
C PRO A 346 -11.08 15.79 -11.96
N THR A 347 -10.69 15.71 -13.24
CA THR A 347 -9.49 14.96 -13.67
C THR A 347 -8.23 15.44 -12.97
N GLU A 348 -8.06 16.76 -12.82
CA GLU A 348 -6.91 17.37 -12.13
C GLU A 348 -6.79 16.89 -10.68
N TYR A 349 -7.91 16.88 -9.94
CA TYR A 349 -7.95 16.39 -8.56
C TYR A 349 -7.54 14.91 -8.48
N LEU A 350 -8.07 14.07 -9.37
CA LEU A 350 -7.74 12.65 -9.38
C LEU A 350 -6.26 12.40 -9.72
N ILE A 351 -5.72 13.10 -10.72
CA ILE A 351 -4.31 12.94 -11.12
C ILE A 351 -3.38 13.42 -10.00
N GLU A 352 -3.64 14.59 -9.41
CA GLU A 352 -2.81 15.15 -8.34
C GLU A 352 -2.76 14.22 -7.11
N ASN A 353 -3.89 13.57 -6.79
CA ASN A 353 -4.00 12.71 -5.61
C ASN A 353 -3.90 11.21 -5.94
N ALA A 354 -3.68 10.84 -7.20
CA ALA A 354 -3.57 9.46 -7.65
C ALA A 354 -2.64 8.59 -6.79
N PRO A 355 -1.42 9.02 -6.42
CA PRO A 355 -0.52 8.20 -5.62
C PRO A 355 -1.04 7.94 -4.20
N VAL A 356 -1.95 8.75 -3.68
CA VAL A 356 -2.56 8.57 -2.35
C VAL A 356 -3.67 7.52 -2.40
N PHE A 357 -4.38 7.41 -3.52
CA PHE A 357 -5.54 6.50 -3.67
C PHE A 357 -5.16 5.05 -4.01
N VAL A 358 -3.88 4.78 -4.21
CA VAL A 358 -3.38 3.49 -4.72
C VAL A 358 -3.87 2.32 -3.87
N ALA A 359 -3.72 2.40 -2.54
CA ALA A 359 -4.10 1.29 -1.67
C ALA A 359 -5.61 1.05 -1.66
N SER A 360 -6.43 2.09 -1.50
CA SER A 360 -7.91 1.97 -1.48
C SER A 360 -8.47 1.45 -2.81
N ILE A 361 -7.89 1.88 -3.95
CA ILE A 361 -8.24 1.37 -5.27
C ILE A 361 -7.86 -0.10 -5.42
N GLY A 362 -6.67 -0.50 -4.96
CA GLY A 362 -6.25 -1.90 -4.99
C GLY A 362 -7.12 -2.82 -4.14
N LEU A 363 -7.59 -2.34 -3.00
CA LEU A 363 -8.57 -3.03 -2.16
C LEU A 363 -9.93 -3.17 -2.88
N ALA A 364 -10.40 -2.09 -3.50
CA ALA A 364 -11.65 -2.12 -4.26
C ALA A 364 -11.55 -3.06 -5.48
N LYS A 365 -10.40 -3.12 -6.18
CA LYS A 365 -10.13 -4.11 -7.25
C LYS A 365 -10.24 -5.54 -6.69
N ARG A 366 -9.65 -5.84 -5.51
CA ARG A 366 -9.80 -7.15 -4.86
C ARG A 366 -11.26 -7.52 -4.60
N GLY A 367 -12.07 -6.55 -4.18
CA GLY A 367 -13.51 -6.74 -3.99
C GLY A 367 -14.25 -7.13 -5.28
N LEU A 368 -13.76 -6.72 -6.45
CA LEU A 368 -14.33 -7.12 -7.75
C LEU A 368 -13.91 -8.52 -8.19
N GLU A 369 -12.78 -9.05 -7.71
CA GLU A 369 -12.26 -10.38 -8.04
C GLU A 369 -12.97 -11.48 -7.24
N GLY A 370 -13.51 -11.13 -6.08
CA GLY A 370 -14.13 -12.07 -5.13
C GLY A 370 -13.09 -12.67 -4.16
N PHE A 371 -13.59 -13.34 -3.11
CA PHE A 371 -12.81 -14.05 -2.09
C PHE A 371 -12.92 -15.55 -2.28
#